data_1693d1d9740c4f4878de774ff1321a08
#
_entry.id   1693d1d9740c4f4878de774ff1321a08
#
_cell.length_a   1.000
_cell.length_b   1.000
_cell.length_c   1.000
_cell.angle_alpha   90.00
_cell.angle_beta   90.00
_cell.angle_gamma   90.00
#
_symmetry.space_group_name_H-M   'P 1'
#
loop_
_entity.id
_entity.type
_entity.pdbx_description
1 polymer ?
#
loop_
_entity_poly.entity_id
_entity_poly.type
_entity_poly.pdbx_seq_one_letter_code
_entity_poly.pdbx_strand_id
1 'polypeptide(L)'
;LKKAKEIGVSFTAYIAGVLAFSIEKTCKNKVPIAVMIPVNLRALYPSKTMRNFVTFVRVIFAPSSFESVEACAIEAQRQIKVLTAKDKLDAFISTTVKAQRNWILKVVPLFLKTAILRLGRLFMRSRQTIIFSNLGNVVSPQSMGVERYVLNMNVSKNNTQNLGAITTNGKTTLAFTRAIKETLLPETFFAELQKQNIAVK
;
A
#
# COMPACT_ATOMS: atom_id res chain seq x y z
N LEU A 1 -6.78 13.17 -8.81
CA LEU A 1 -5.69 14.12 -8.47
C LEU A 1 -6.23 15.47 -7.99
N LYS A 2 -7.25 16.08 -8.66
CA LYS A 2 -7.81 17.38 -8.23
C LYS A 2 -8.31 17.31 -6.79
N LYS A 3 -9.18 16.34 -6.47
CA LYS A 3 -9.77 16.19 -5.13
C LYS A 3 -8.73 16.06 -4.02
N ALA A 4 -7.69 15.27 -4.24
CA ALA A 4 -6.59 15.12 -3.28
C ALA A 4 -5.87 16.47 -3.03
N LYS A 5 -5.67 17.26 -4.10
CA LYS A 5 -5.07 18.61 -3.98
C LYS A 5 -5.96 19.60 -3.25
N GLU A 6 -7.27 19.55 -3.47
CA GLU A 6 -8.26 20.41 -2.80
C GLU A 6 -8.20 20.26 -1.28
N ILE A 7 -8.02 19.04 -0.78
CA ILE A 7 -7.93 18.75 0.66
C ILE A 7 -6.47 18.70 1.17
N GLY A 8 -5.48 19.07 0.33
CA GLY A 8 -4.07 19.18 0.73
C GLY A 8 -3.37 17.85 1.03
N VAL A 9 -3.82 16.73 0.43
CA VAL A 9 -3.21 15.42 0.64
C VAL A 9 -2.60 14.85 -0.66
N SER A 10 -1.69 13.90 -0.52
CA SER A 10 -1.16 13.16 -1.67
C SER A 10 -2.23 12.23 -2.26
N PHE A 11 -2.10 11.90 -3.55
CA PHE A 11 -2.96 10.92 -4.21
C PHE A 11 -2.98 9.57 -3.47
N THR A 12 -1.82 9.13 -3.00
CA THR A 12 -1.69 7.87 -2.24
C THR A 12 -2.47 7.91 -0.93
N ALA A 13 -2.39 9.03 -0.19
CA ALA A 13 -3.14 9.21 1.05
C ALA A 13 -4.64 9.27 0.79
N TYR A 14 -5.06 9.98 -0.27
CA TYR A 14 -6.45 10.08 -0.66
C TYR A 14 -7.06 8.69 -0.97
N ILE A 15 -6.43 7.92 -1.84
CA ILE A 15 -6.90 6.57 -2.20
C ILE A 15 -6.86 5.62 -1.00
N ALA A 16 -5.84 5.72 -0.14
CA ALA A 16 -5.80 4.95 1.11
C ALA A 16 -6.96 5.29 2.05
N GLY A 17 -7.33 6.57 2.12
CA GLY A 17 -8.50 7.04 2.88
C GLY A 17 -9.82 6.50 2.33
N VAL A 18 -10.05 6.62 1.00
CA VAL A 18 -11.23 6.04 0.33
C VAL A 18 -11.31 4.54 0.59
N LEU A 19 -10.16 3.84 0.47
CA LEU A 19 -10.08 2.40 0.66
C LEU A 19 -10.43 2.00 2.10
N ALA A 20 -9.87 2.69 3.10
CA ALA A 20 -10.16 2.43 4.51
C ALA A 20 -11.63 2.67 4.83
N PHE A 21 -12.19 3.78 4.37
CA PHE A 21 -13.60 4.13 4.53
C PHE A 21 -14.54 3.10 3.87
N SER A 22 -14.17 2.61 2.68
CA SER A 22 -14.93 1.56 1.99
C SER A 22 -14.86 0.22 2.72
N ILE A 23 -13.69 -0.15 3.27
CA ILE A 23 -13.54 -1.37 4.07
C ILE A 23 -14.41 -1.28 5.34
N GLU A 24 -14.41 -0.15 6.01
CA GLU A 24 -15.22 0.03 7.21
C GLU A 24 -16.73 -0.14 6.92
N LYS A 25 -17.20 0.36 5.78
CA LYS A 25 -18.59 0.19 5.35
C LYS A 25 -18.95 -1.25 4.99
N THR A 26 -17.99 -2.02 4.50
CA THR A 26 -18.23 -3.41 4.06
C THR A 26 -17.98 -4.44 5.15
N CYS A 27 -17.14 -4.14 6.13
CA CYS A 27 -16.80 -5.04 7.22
C CYS A 27 -17.72 -4.83 8.42
N LYS A 28 -18.47 -5.86 8.80
CA LYS A 28 -19.32 -5.85 10.01
C LYS A 28 -18.51 -5.85 11.31
N ASN A 29 -17.26 -6.32 11.28
CA ASN A 29 -16.40 -6.42 12.44
C ASN A 29 -15.63 -5.11 12.66
N LYS A 30 -15.81 -4.53 13.84
CA LYS A 30 -15.07 -3.31 14.27
C LYS A 30 -13.61 -3.65 14.63
N VAL A 31 -12.80 -3.93 13.65
CA VAL A 31 -11.35 -4.19 13.83
C VAL A 31 -10.54 -3.08 13.16
N PRO A 32 -9.35 -2.76 13.68
CA PRO A 32 -8.49 -1.78 13.03
C PRO A 32 -8.16 -2.18 11.58
N ILE A 33 -8.29 -1.22 10.66
CA ILE A 33 -7.96 -1.41 9.25
C ILE A 33 -6.50 -1.00 9.04
N ALA A 34 -5.71 -1.91 8.50
CA ALA A 34 -4.30 -1.68 8.23
C ALA A 34 -4.05 -1.70 6.70
N VAL A 35 -3.83 -0.54 6.12
CA VAL A 35 -3.44 -0.38 4.72
C VAL A 35 -1.93 -0.37 4.62
N MET A 36 -1.35 -1.33 3.93
CA MET A 36 0.09 -1.40 3.70
C MET A 36 0.43 -0.73 2.37
N ILE A 37 1.33 0.24 2.41
CA ILE A 37 1.72 1.06 1.27
C ILE A 37 3.22 0.89 1.00
N PRO A 38 3.64 0.38 -0.17
CA PRO A 38 5.04 0.36 -0.56
C PRO A 38 5.55 1.76 -0.85
N VAL A 39 6.74 2.08 -0.35
CA VAL A 39 7.42 3.37 -0.52
C VAL A 39 8.73 3.15 -1.27
N ASN A 40 8.90 3.85 -2.39
CA ASN A 40 10.12 3.80 -3.16
C ASN A 40 11.23 4.58 -2.46
N LEU A 41 12.24 3.89 -1.96
CA LEU A 41 13.36 4.48 -1.25
C LEU A 41 14.30 5.29 -2.16
N ARG A 42 14.26 5.10 -3.49
CA ARG A 42 15.11 5.85 -4.43
C ARG A 42 14.81 7.35 -4.42
N ALA A 43 13.60 7.74 -4.05
CA ALA A 43 13.23 9.14 -3.91
C ALA A 43 13.92 9.83 -2.71
N LEU A 44 14.35 9.04 -1.71
CA LEU A 44 14.95 9.52 -0.46
C LEU A 44 16.44 9.21 -0.37
N TYR A 45 16.86 8.09 -0.97
CA TYR A 45 18.25 7.62 -0.96
C TYR A 45 18.72 7.40 -2.40
N PRO A 46 19.65 8.23 -2.91
CA PRO A 46 20.21 8.04 -4.24
C PRO A 46 20.81 6.66 -4.40
N SER A 47 20.35 5.90 -5.39
CA SER A 47 20.81 4.54 -5.64
C SER A 47 20.69 4.18 -7.11
N LYS A 48 21.76 3.62 -7.68
CA LYS A 48 21.81 3.07 -9.04
C LYS A 48 21.44 1.57 -9.08
N THR A 49 21.06 0.97 -7.93
CA THR A 49 20.72 -0.47 -7.89
C THR A 49 19.51 -0.77 -8.75
N MET A 50 19.59 -1.84 -9.53
CA MET A 50 18.45 -2.40 -10.27
C MET A 50 17.61 -3.34 -9.41
N ARG A 51 18.06 -3.66 -8.19
CA ARG A 51 17.32 -4.51 -7.25
C ARG A 51 16.14 -3.76 -6.64
N ASN A 52 15.23 -4.53 -6.04
CA ASN A 52 14.11 -3.98 -5.29
C ASN A 52 14.62 -3.09 -4.14
N PHE A 53 14.24 -1.81 -4.20
CA PHE A 53 14.63 -0.80 -3.21
C PHE A 53 13.40 -0.08 -2.67
N VAL A 54 12.53 -0.88 -2.05
CA VAL A 54 11.21 -0.49 -1.54
C VAL A 54 11.11 -0.91 -0.08
N THR A 55 10.51 -0.06 0.74
CA THR A 55 10.02 -0.40 2.07
C THR A 55 8.51 -0.34 2.12
N PHE A 56 7.93 -0.77 3.24
CA PHE A 56 6.49 -0.69 3.46
C PHE A 56 6.18 0.15 4.68
N VAL A 57 5.20 1.04 4.54
CA VAL A 57 4.60 1.73 5.67
C VAL A 57 3.20 1.18 5.90
N ARG A 58 2.79 1.10 7.15
CA ARG A 58 1.49 0.58 7.54
C ARG A 58 0.65 1.71 8.15
N VAL A 59 -0.34 2.15 7.42
CA VAL A 59 -1.32 3.14 7.86
C VAL A 59 -2.44 2.40 8.57
N ILE A 60 -2.75 2.80 9.81
CA ILE A 60 -3.73 2.13 10.65
C ILE A 60 -4.89 3.07 10.93
N PHE A 61 -6.09 2.60 10.68
CA PHE A 61 -7.33 3.30 10.98
C PHE A 61 -8.03 2.57 12.11
N ALA A 62 -8.35 3.30 13.18
CA ALA A 62 -9.12 2.76 14.28
C ALA A 62 -10.59 2.55 13.86
N PRO A 63 -11.28 1.56 14.41
CA PRO A 63 -12.69 1.31 14.08
C PRO A 63 -13.56 2.50 14.43
N SER A 64 -14.52 2.83 13.56
CA SER A 64 -15.52 3.91 13.77
C SER A 64 -14.92 5.28 14.11
N SER A 65 -13.68 5.55 13.63
CA SER A 65 -12.97 6.79 13.95
C SER A 65 -13.23 7.90 12.94
N PHE A 66 -13.85 7.60 11.79
CA PHE A 66 -13.93 8.55 10.69
C PHE A 66 -15.34 8.61 10.10
N GLU A 67 -15.88 9.82 10.04
CA GLU A 67 -17.21 10.09 9.49
C GLU A 67 -17.18 10.37 7.99
N SER A 68 -16.00 10.66 7.43
CA SER A 68 -15.84 11.03 6.02
C SER A 68 -14.58 10.48 5.38
N VAL A 69 -14.61 10.41 4.05
CA VAL A 69 -13.43 10.06 3.23
C VAL A 69 -12.30 11.06 3.43
N GLU A 70 -12.63 12.35 3.55
CA GLU A 70 -11.67 13.42 3.77
C GLU A 70 -10.90 13.23 5.08
N ALA A 71 -11.60 12.93 6.17
CA ALA A 71 -10.98 12.68 7.48
C ALA A 71 -10.03 11.47 7.42
N CYS A 72 -10.45 10.38 6.76
CA CYS A 72 -9.58 9.23 6.51
C CYS A 72 -8.34 9.60 5.69
N ALA A 73 -8.50 10.42 4.66
CA ALA A 73 -7.38 10.83 3.78
C ALA A 73 -6.37 11.73 4.49
N ILE A 74 -6.85 12.65 5.33
CA ILE A 74 -5.99 13.53 6.15
C ILE A 74 -5.20 12.70 7.16
N GLU A 75 -5.85 11.75 7.83
CA GLU A 75 -5.18 10.85 8.77
C GLU A 75 -4.16 9.95 8.07
N ALA A 76 -4.50 9.41 6.89
CA ALA A 76 -3.55 8.66 6.07
C ALA A 76 -2.32 9.51 5.73
N GLN A 77 -2.52 10.77 5.30
CA GLN A 77 -1.43 11.68 4.99
C GLN A 77 -0.54 11.96 6.20
N ARG A 78 -1.15 12.18 7.37
CA ARG A 78 -0.43 12.40 8.62
C ARG A 78 0.46 11.19 8.97
N GLN A 79 -0.10 9.99 8.94
CA GLN A 79 0.65 8.76 9.24
C GLN A 79 1.75 8.50 8.20
N ILE A 80 1.46 8.63 6.91
CA ILE A 80 2.45 8.45 5.85
C ILE A 80 3.62 9.40 6.08
N LYS A 81 3.38 10.69 6.34
CA LYS A 81 4.42 11.68 6.59
C LYS A 81 5.31 11.31 7.79
N VAL A 82 4.72 10.85 8.89
CA VAL A 82 5.45 10.41 10.08
C VAL A 82 6.26 9.15 9.82
N LEU A 83 5.67 8.16 9.13
CA LEU A 83 6.30 6.87 8.88
C LEU A 83 7.39 6.92 7.80
N THR A 84 7.32 7.90 6.88
CA THR A 84 8.33 8.13 5.85
C THR A 84 9.36 9.20 6.23
N ALA A 85 9.30 9.73 7.45
CA ALA A 85 10.31 10.64 7.96
C ALA A 85 11.69 9.95 7.94
N LYS A 86 12.73 10.72 7.58
CA LYS A 86 14.06 10.18 7.30
C LYS A 86 14.64 9.41 8.50
N ASP A 87 14.49 9.95 9.71
CA ASP A 87 14.93 9.31 10.96
C ASP A 87 14.30 7.93 11.17
N LYS A 88 13.01 7.78 10.88
CA LYS A 88 12.29 6.51 11.00
C LYS A 88 12.77 5.49 9.96
N LEU A 89 12.96 5.95 8.73
CA LEU A 89 13.47 5.09 7.65
C LEU A 89 14.92 4.69 7.88
N ASP A 90 15.78 5.60 8.34
CA ASP A 90 17.17 5.32 8.68
C ASP A 90 17.26 4.28 9.80
N ALA A 91 16.44 4.40 10.85
CA ALA A 91 16.37 3.43 11.93
C ALA A 91 15.93 2.05 11.41
N PHE A 92 14.89 1.99 10.58
CA PHE A 92 14.40 0.73 9.99
C PHE A 92 15.46 0.07 9.09
N ILE A 93 16.07 0.83 8.17
CA ILE A 93 17.11 0.34 7.28
C ILE A 93 18.32 -0.15 8.08
N SER A 94 18.79 0.65 9.05
CA SER A 94 19.91 0.31 9.92
C SER A 94 19.66 -1.00 10.67
N THR A 95 18.48 -1.18 11.25
CA THR A 95 18.10 -2.40 11.96
C THR A 95 18.09 -3.61 11.01
N THR A 96 17.54 -3.45 9.81
CA THR A 96 17.49 -4.51 8.81
C THR A 96 18.89 -4.91 8.33
N VAL A 97 19.76 -3.92 8.07
CA VAL A 97 21.15 -4.16 7.66
C VAL A 97 21.94 -4.82 8.80
N LYS A 98 21.80 -4.35 10.05
CA LYS A 98 22.46 -4.97 11.21
C LYS A 98 22.05 -6.43 11.37
N ALA A 99 20.75 -6.73 11.24
CA ALA A 99 20.25 -8.11 11.28
C ALA A 99 20.87 -8.98 10.17
N GLN A 100 20.93 -8.49 8.93
CA GLN A 100 21.53 -9.24 7.81
C GLN A 100 23.05 -9.42 7.93
N ARG A 101 23.75 -8.47 8.58
CA ARG A 101 25.21 -8.55 8.81
C ARG A 101 25.59 -9.39 10.00
N ASN A 102 24.63 -9.82 10.83
CA ASN A 102 24.89 -10.66 11.97
C ASN A 102 25.54 -11.99 11.52
N TRP A 103 26.76 -12.25 12.00
CA TRP A 103 27.54 -13.43 11.61
C TRP A 103 26.85 -14.74 12.05
N ILE A 104 26.15 -14.73 13.20
CA ILE A 104 25.40 -15.90 13.68
C ILE A 104 24.35 -16.31 12.64
N LEU A 105 23.61 -15.33 12.07
CA LEU A 105 22.63 -15.60 11.03
C LEU A 105 23.26 -16.10 9.72
N LYS A 106 24.55 -15.84 9.49
CA LYS A 106 25.26 -16.35 8.30
C LYS A 106 25.61 -17.83 8.43
N VAL A 107 25.99 -18.26 9.63
CA VAL A 107 26.46 -19.65 9.91
C VAL A 107 25.28 -20.62 10.07
N VAL A 108 24.12 -20.16 10.51
CA VAL A 108 22.93 -21.02 10.68
C VAL A 108 22.53 -21.69 9.35
N PRO A 109 22.39 -23.01 9.29
CA PRO A 109 21.95 -23.75 8.09
C PRO A 109 20.59 -23.27 7.58
N LEU A 110 20.38 -23.34 6.26
CA LEU A 110 19.17 -22.80 5.59
C LEU A 110 17.87 -23.42 6.13
N PHE A 111 17.87 -24.74 6.40
CA PHE A 111 16.68 -25.42 6.91
C PHE A 111 16.26 -24.89 8.29
N LEU A 112 17.23 -24.58 9.15
CA LEU A 112 16.97 -24.01 10.47
C LEU A 112 16.49 -22.56 10.37
N LYS A 113 17.10 -21.75 9.49
CA LYS A 113 16.59 -20.40 9.16
C LYS A 113 15.14 -20.43 8.70
N THR A 114 14.82 -21.37 7.82
CA THR A 114 13.46 -21.52 7.29
C THR A 114 12.47 -21.91 8.40
N ALA A 115 12.86 -22.80 9.30
CA ALA A 115 12.04 -23.20 10.46
C ALA A 115 11.81 -22.00 11.40
N ILE A 116 12.86 -21.26 11.74
CA ILE A 116 12.77 -20.05 12.59
C ILE A 116 11.88 -18.98 11.95
N LEU A 117 12.02 -18.72 10.65
CA LEU A 117 11.21 -17.77 9.92
C LEU A 117 9.73 -18.21 9.84
N ARG A 118 9.48 -19.51 9.65
CA ARG A 118 8.10 -20.06 9.67
C ARG A 118 7.46 -19.88 11.06
N LEU A 119 8.19 -20.19 12.11
CA LEU A 119 7.73 -20.02 13.49
C LEU A 119 7.52 -18.54 13.80
N GLY A 120 8.50 -17.68 13.49
CA GLY A 120 8.39 -16.23 13.65
C GLY A 120 7.19 -15.65 12.91
N ARG A 121 6.85 -16.17 11.72
CA ARG A 121 5.66 -15.75 10.97
C ARG A 121 4.33 -16.09 11.65
N LEU A 122 4.30 -17.15 12.47
CA LEU A 122 3.11 -17.46 13.29
C LEU A 122 2.90 -16.43 14.40
N PHE A 123 3.98 -15.94 15.00
CA PHE A 123 3.93 -14.91 16.04
C PHE A 123 3.85 -13.49 15.49
N MET A 124 4.54 -13.23 14.37
CA MET A 124 4.52 -11.94 13.66
C MET A 124 3.38 -11.87 12.63
N ARG A 125 2.20 -12.33 12.99
CA ARG A 125 1.02 -12.18 12.14
C ARG A 125 0.80 -10.69 11.87
N SER A 126 1.44 -10.17 10.81
CA SER A 126 1.18 -8.81 10.37
C SER A 126 -0.29 -8.74 9.97
N ARG A 127 -1.09 -8.13 10.82
CA ARG A 127 -2.52 -7.89 10.57
C ARG A 127 -2.64 -6.75 9.55
N GLN A 128 -2.23 -7.02 8.32
CA GLN A 128 -2.55 -6.13 7.20
C GLN A 128 -3.93 -6.52 6.68
N THR A 129 -4.75 -5.52 6.44
CA THR A 129 -6.08 -5.73 5.85
C THR A 129 -5.96 -5.80 4.34
N ILE A 130 -5.18 -4.89 3.73
CA ILE A 130 -5.00 -4.78 2.29
C ILE A 130 -3.66 -4.11 1.96
N ILE A 131 -3.10 -4.41 0.80
CA ILE A 131 -1.96 -3.68 0.24
C ILE A 131 -2.49 -2.73 -0.84
N PHE A 132 -2.07 -1.48 -0.77
CA PHE A 132 -2.30 -0.49 -1.81
C PHE A 132 -0.96 -0.04 -2.40
N SER A 133 -0.72 -0.34 -3.67
CA SER A 133 0.50 0.06 -4.39
C SER A 133 0.19 1.10 -5.44
N ASN A 134 0.90 2.22 -5.40
CA ASN A 134 0.85 3.27 -6.40
C ASN A 134 2.20 3.38 -7.10
N LEU A 135 2.27 3.01 -8.37
CA LEU A 135 3.48 3.14 -9.20
C LEU A 135 3.71 4.58 -9.71
N GLY A 136 2.72 5.46 -9.53
CA GLY A 136 2.81 6.82 -10.02
C GLY A 136 2.59 6.93 -11.53
N ASN A 137 3.21 7.93 -12.15
CA ASN A 137 3.10 8.18 -13.59
C ASN A 137 4.17 7.39 -14.35
N VAL A 138 3.72 6.54 -15.26
CA VAL A 138 4.58 5.77 -16.15
C VAL A 138 4.43 6.33 -17.56
N VAL A 139 5.53 6.81 -18.10
CA VAL A 139 5.61 7.31 -19.47
C VAL A 139 5.95 6.14 -20.39
N SER A 140 5.06 5.84 -21.31
CA SER A 140 5.33 4.87 -22.38
C SER A 140 5.91 5.56 -23.60
N PRO A 141 6.93 4.99 -24.27
CA PRO A 141 7.34 5.50 -25.56
C PRO A 141 6.16 5.50 -26.55
N GLN A 142 5.96 6.62 -27.26
CA GLN A 142 4.85 6.76 -28.23
C GLN A 142 4.88 5.67 -29.31
N SER A 143 6.08 5.19 -29.64
CA SER A 143 6.29 4.11 -30.62
C SER A 143 5.67 2.76 -30.22
N MET A 144 5.34 2.55 -28.95
CA MET A 144 4.74 1.28 -28.48
C MET A 144 3.22 1.23 -28.59
N GLY A 145 2.53 2.34 -28.90
CA GLY A 145 1.08 2.37 -29.00
C GLY A 145 0.32 1.96 -27.74
N VAL A 146 0.97 2.01 -26.56
CA VAL A 146 0.37 1.61 -25.29
C VAL A 146 -0.61 2.68 -24.82
N GLU A 147 -1.88 2.34 -24.77
CA GLU A 147 -2.94 3.24 -24.31
C GLU A 147 -2.97 3.37 -22.78
N ARG A 148 -2.85 2.24 -22.07
CA ARG A 148 -2.84 2.18 -20.59
C ARG A 148 -2.10 0.96 -20.06
N TYR A 149 -1.60 1.07 -18.86
CA TYR A 149 -1.10 -0.05 -18.06
C TYR A 149 -2.07 -0.41 -16.94
N VAL A 150 -2.04 -1.67 -16.51
CA VAL A 150 -2.79 -2.18 -15.36
C VAL A 150 -1.81 -2.80 -14.39
N LEU A 151 -1.88 -2.42 -13.10
CA LEU A 151 -1.06 -3.00 -12.05
C LEU A 151 -1.83 -4.11 -11.33
N ASN A 152 -1.52 -5.35 -11.65
CA ASN A 152 -2.00 -6.50 -10.90
C ASN A 152 -1.02 -6.88 -9.80
N MET A 153 -1.54 -7.09 -8.60
CA MET A 153 -0.74 -7.44 -7.43
C MET A 153 -0.94 -8.89 -7.05
N ASN A 154 0.10 -9.48 -6.42
CA ASN A 154 -0.04 -10.84 -5.90
C ASN A 154 -1.02 -10.88 -4.74
N VAL A 155 -1.83 -11.93 -4.70
CA VAL A 155 -2.79 -12.24 -3.63
C VAL A 155 -2.50 -13.60 -3.01
N SER A 156 -2.88 -13.81 -1.77
CA SER A 156 -2.64 -15.05 -1.04
C SER A 156 -3.79 -15.34 -0.07
N LYS A 157 -3.78 -16.51 0.56
CA LYS A 157 -4.79 -16.88 1.58
C LYS A 157 -4.88 -15.87 2.74
N ASN A 158 -3.79 -15.19 3.09
CA ASN A 158 -3.76 -14.22 4.19
C ASN A 158 -3.94 -12.77 3.71
N ASN A 159 -3.93 -12.55 2.41
CA ASN A 159 -4.09 -11.25 1.77
C ASN A 159 -4.88 -11.46 0.48
N THR A 160 -6.17 -11.53 0.62
CA THR A 160 -7.10 -12.00 -0.41
C THR A 160 -7.44 -10.94 -1.44
N GLN A 161 -7.18 -9.67 -1.15
CA GLN A 161 -7.46 -8.54 -2.04
C GLN A 161 -6.36 -7.51 -1.93
N ASN A 162 -5.97 -6.93 -3.07
CA ASN A 162 -5.00 -5.83 -3.16
C ASN A 162 -5.46 -4.81 -4.19
N LEU A 163 -5.05 -3.55 -3.99
CA LEU A 163 -5.34 -2.46 -4.91
C LEU A 163 -4.05 -1.95 -5.55
N GLY A 164 -3.99 -1.97 -6.86
CA GLY A 164 -2.93 -1.36 -7.66
C GLY A 164 -3.40 -0.05 -8.31
N ALA A 165 -2.53 0.95 -8.34
CA ALA A 165 -2.73 2.20 -9.06
C ALA A 165 -1.55 2.50 -9.98
N ILE A 166 -1.84 2.90 -11.20
CA ILE A 166 -0.83 3.33 -12.18
C ILE A 166 -1.43 4.44 -13.05
N THR A 167 -0.66 5.45 -13.31
CA THR A 167 -1.07 6.56 -14.17
C THR A 167 -0.33 6.47 -15.51
N THR A 168 -1.06 6.52 -16.62
CA THR A 168 -0.51 6.51 -17.98
C THR A 168 -1.27 7.53 -18.82
N ASN A 169 -0.56 8.37 -19.54
CA ASN A 169 -1.16 9.40 -20.42
C ASN A 169 -2.22 10.27 -19.70
N GLY A 170 -1.94 10.66 -18.44
CA GLY A 170 -2.83 11.50 -17.65
C GLY A 170 -4.07 10.79 -17.06
N LYS A 171 -4.26 9.50 -17.37
CA LYS A 171 -5.35 8.66 -16.83
C LYS A 171 -4.81 7.69 -15.79
N THR A 172 -5.50 7.60 -14.65
CA THR A 172 -5.13 6.65 -13.58
C THR A 172 -6.00 5.40 -13.67
N THR A 173 -5.35 4.25 -13.78
CA THR A 173 -6.02 2.95 -13.70
C THR A 173 -5.91 2.43 -12.27
N LEU A 174 -7.05 2.08 -11.68
CA LEU A 174 -7.16 1.42 -10.37
C LEU A 174 -7.62 -0.01 -10.60
N ALA A 175 -6.86 -0.99 -10.11
CA ALA A 175 -7.14 -2.40 -10.32
C ALA A 175 -7.15 -3.17 -8.99
N PHE A 176 -8.28 -3.78 -8.66
CA PHE A 176 -8.33 -4.76 -7.59
C PHE A 176 -7.90 -6.13 -8.11
N THR A 177 -6.90 -6.72 -7.45
CA THR A 177 -6.54 -8.14 -7.64
C THR A 177 -7.12 -8.93 -6.48
N ARG A 178 -7.87 -9.99 -6.76
CA ARG A 178 -8.63 -10.75 -5.76
C ARG A 178 -8.42 -12.25 -5.90
N ALA A 179 -8.34 -12.95 -4.76
CA ALA A 179 -8.37 -14.41 -4.66
C ALA A 179 -9.75 -14.93 -4.21
N ILE A 180 -10.73 -14.06 -4.04
CA ILE A 180 -12.08 -14.34 -3.58
C ILE A 180 -13.12 -13.84 -4.59
N LYS A 181 -14.30 -14.43 -4.60
CA LYS A 181 -15.40 -14.05 -5.51
C LYS A 181 -16.15 -12.79 -5.07
N GLU A 182 -16.01 -12.43 -3.78
CA GLU A 182 -16.67 -11.27 -3.19
C GLU A 182 -16.31 -9.96 -3.90
N THR A 183 -17.30 -9.18 -4.31
CA THR A 183 -17.15 -7.92 -5.08
C THR A 183 -17.53 -6.69 -4.27
N LEU A 184 -18.08 -6.86 -3.08
CA LEU A 184 -18.65 -5.77 -2.28
C LEU A 184 -17.64 -4.64 -2.00
N LEU A 185 -16.38 -4.99 -1.67
CA LEU A 185 -15.35 -3.97 -1.41
C LEU A 185 -14.99 -3.15 -2.67
N PRO A 186 -14.66 -3.75 -3.82
CA PRO A 186 -14.43 -2.99 -5.05
C PRO A 186 -15.62 -2.12 -5.46
N GLU A 187 -16.84 -2.65 -5.40
CA GLU A 187 -18.06 -1.91 -5.75
C GLU A 187 -18.26 -0.71 -4.82
N THR A 188 -18.15 -0.92 -3.50
CA THR A 188 -18.24 0.17 -2.53
C THR A 188 -17.15 1.22 -2.74
N PHE A 189 -15.92 0.80 -3.00
CA PHE A 189 -14.81 1.70 -3.24
C PHE A 189 -15.04 2.60 -4.48
N PHE A 190 -15.45 2.02 -5.59
CA PHE A 190 -15.74 2.80 -6.79
C PHE A 190 -16.98 3.68 -6.63
N ALA A 191 -18.01 3.22 -5.91
CA ALA A 191 -19.17 4.04 -5.58
C ALA A 191 -18.79 5.25 -4.71
N GLU A 192 -17.89 5.08 -3.73
CA GLU A 192 -17.41 6.21 -2.92
C GLU A 192 -16.59 7.21 -3.77
N LEU A 193 -15.79 6.75 -4.74
CA LEU A 193 -15.12 7.66 -5.69
C LEU A 193 -16.12 8.44 -6.53
N GLN A 194 -17.17 7.80 -7.02
CA GLN A 194 -18.24 8.48 -7.80
C GLN A 194 -18.98 9.53 -6.96
N LYS A 195 -19.29 9.25 -5.68
CA LYS A 195 -19.87 10.23 -4.74
C LYS A 195 -18.99 11.46 -4.53
N GLN A 196 -17.67 11.30 -4.70
CA GLN A 196 -16.71 12.42 -4.66
C GLN A 196 -16.58 13.15 -6.01
N ASN A 197 -17.51 12.94 -6.94
CA ASN A 197 -17.51 13.48 -8.32
C ASN A 197 -16.26 13.09 -9.14
N ILE A 198 -15.73 11.91 -8.90
CA ILE A 198 -14.64 11.34 -9.71
C ILE A 198 -15.26 10.44 -10.79
N ALA A 199 -15.00 10.78 -12.04
CA ALA A 199 -15.48 9.97 -13.17
C ALA A 199 -14.75 8.61 -13.15
N VAL A 200 -15.51 7.53 -12.98
CA VAL A 200 -15.05 6.15 -13.07
C VAL A 200 -15.62 5.55 -14.35
N LYS A 201 -14.75 5.01 -15.21
CA LYS A 201 -15.11 4.35 -16.47
C LYS A 201 -14.79 2.87 -16.39
#